data_2725c339c240a45f13e583814b2073b4
#
_entry.id   2725c339c240a45f13e583814b2073b4
#
_cell.length_a   1.000
_cell.length_b   1.000
_cell.length_c   1.000
_cell.angle_alpha   90.00
_cell.angle_beta   90.00
_cell.angle_gamma   90.00
#
_symmetry.space_group_name_H-M   'P 1'
#
loop_
_entity.id
_entity.type
_entity.pdbx_description
1 polymer ?
#
loop_
_entity_poly.entity_id
_entity_poly.type
_entity_poly.pdbx_seq_one_letter_code
_entity_poly.pdbx_strand_id
1 'polypeptide(L)'
;MSEDAQQEKPNHRTLVGQKRRIATEGRIVRAAMKVFAERGVDVPVIDDFIRESGVSRGTFYNYFRSVHELLDATIELILNETNRQIEQLLNGVTGPAERMATALCLYLRNGLRDREFAQFMAAMPYIGDSARRSLASDLMRGQRAGVFVYASREIAEDLVLGTMQQCFRRIAESTPSDGFERDVAATILRGLGSSNEVIASVSEGLQQWDRPDDV
;
A
#
# COMPACT_ATOMS: atom_id res chain seq x y z
N MET A 1 -34.42 34.51 -17.84
CA MET A 1 -34.37 34.42 -16.36
C MET A 1 -33.20 33.48 -16.07
N SER A 2 -32.06 34.11 -15.77
CA SER A 2 -30.78 33.38 -15.53
C SER A 2 -30.66 33.24 -14.00
N GLU A 3 -30.69 32.03 -13.48
CA GLU A 3 -30.34 31.72 -12.10
C GLU A 3 -28.82 31.50 -12.04
N ASP A 4 -28.13 32.53 -11.55
CA ASP A 4 -26.73 32.47 -11.14
C ASP A 4 -26.60 31.59 -9.89
N ALA A 5 -26.18 30.36 -10.04
CA ALA A 5 -25.73 29.52 -8.94
C ALA A 5 -24.39 30.04 -8.43
N GLN A 6 -24.42 30.92 -7.44
CA GLN A 6 -23.28 31.39 -6.68
C GLN A 6 -22.70 30.20 -5.92
N GLN A 7 -21.58 29.64 -6.40
CA GLN A 7 -20.71 28.75 -5.63
C GLN A 7 -20.07 29.57 -4.49
N GLU A 8 -20.63 29.45 -3.29
CA GLU A 8 -20.08 30.03 -2.06
C GLU A 8 -18.66 29.48 -1.82
N LYS A 9 -17.64 30.32 -1.91
CA LYS A 9 -16.26 29.99 -1.54
C LYS A 9 -16.23 29.62 -0.04
N PRO A 10 -15.67 28.47 0.35
CA PRO A 10 -15.63 28.07 1.76
C PRO A 10 -14.90 29.11 2.60
N ASN A 11 -15.52 29.50 3.72
CA ASN A 11 -15.01 30.51 4.65
C ASN A 11 -13.65 30.04 5.23
N HIS A 12 -12.68 30.95 5.37
CA HIS A 12 -11.33 30.71 5.88
C HIS A 12 -11.34 29.91 7.22
N ARG A 13 -12.29 30.17 8.12
CA ARG A 13 -12.46 29.41 9.38
C ARG A 13 -12.81 27.96 9.14
N THR A 14 -13.64 27.65 8.16
CA THR A 14 -14.00 26.29 7.76
C THR A 14 -12.80 25.53 7.20
N LEU A 15 -11.99 26.19 6.38
CA LEU A 15 -10.74 25.61 5.82
C LEU A 15 -9.70 25.30 6.91
N VAL A 16 -9.53 26.21 7.88
CA VAL A 16 -8.60 25.98 9.01
C VAL A 16 -9.09 24.84 9.90
N GLY A 17 -10.40 24.77 10.18
CA GLY A 17 -11.00 23.67 10.94
C GLY A 17 -10.81 22.33 10.24
N GLN A 18 -11.03 22.27 8.93
CA GLN A 18 -10.85 21.07 8.12
C GLN A 18 -9.39 20.60 8.08
N LYS A 19 -8.43 21.52 7.90
CA LYS A 19 -7.00 21.20 7.96
C LYS A 19 -6.58 20.61 9.30
N ARG A 20 -7.07 21.18 10.42
CA ARG A 20 -6.82 20.66 11.77
C ARG A 20 -7.41 19.26 11.96
N ARG A 21 -8.63 19.04 11.44
CA ARG A 21 -9.26 17.72 11.48
C ARG A 21 -8.42 16.66 10.76
N ILE A 22 -8.04 16.92 9.52
CA ILE A 22 -7.20 16.03 8.72
C ILE A 22 -5.84 15.75 9.41
N ALA A 23 -5.21 16.78 9.97
CA ALA A 23 -3.94 16.63 10.67
C ALA A 23 -4.07 15.77 11.94
N THR A 24 -5.17 15.91 12.69
CA THR A 24 -5.43 15.09 13.89
C THR A 24 -5.73 13.65 13.53
N GLU A 25 -6.57 13.42 12.53
CA GLU A 25 -6.88 12.09 11.99
C GLU A 25 -5.60 11.37 11.53
N GLY A 26 -4.77 12.03 10.70
CA GLY A 26 -3.50 11.48 10.26
C GLY A 26 -2.51 11.19 11.39
N ARG A 27 -2.56 11.93 12.50
CA ARG A 27 -1.76 11.64 13.70
C ARG A 27 -2.25 10.37 14.41
N ILE A 28 -3.57 10.19 14.55
CA ILE A 28 -4.16 9.00 15.17
C ILE A 28 -3.84 7.76 14.30
N VAL A 29 -3.99 7.87 12.99
CA VAL A 29 -3.71 6.77 12.05
C VAL A 29 -2.22 6.37 12.05
N ARG A 30 -1.30 7.33 12.05
CA ARG A 30 0.14 7.01 12.18
C ARG A 30 0.50 6.32 13.50
N ALA A 31 -0.09 6.78 14.60
CA ALA A 31 0.05 6.11 15.88
C ALA A 31 -0.54 4.69 15.86
N ALA A 32 -1.67 4.52 15.16
CA ALA A 32 -2.31 3.22 15.01
C ALA A 32 -1.43 2.25 14.19
N MET A 33 -0.82 2.70 13.09
CA MET A 33 0.11 1.89 12.31
C MET A 33 1.20 1.30 13.19
N LYS A 34 1.84 2.12 14.01
CA LYS A 34 2.89 1.69 14.94
C LYS A 34 2.38 0.67 15.96
N VAL A 35 1.25 0.94 16.61
CA VAL A 35 0.67 0.02 17.61
C VAL A 35 0.29 -1.33 16.97
N PHE A 36 -0.31 -1.33 15.78
CA PHE A 36 -0.63 -2.56 15.06
C PHE A 36 0.63 -3.31 14.57
N ALA A 37 1.66 -2.59 14.13
CA ALA A 37 2.94 -3.17 13.75
C ALA A 37 3.61 -3.91 14.92
N GLU A 38 3.62 -3.29 16.11
CA GLU A 38 4.28 -3.84 17.31
C GLU A 38 3.50 -4.98 17.96
N ARG A 39 2.16 -4.94 17.95
CA ARG A 39 1.30 -5.83 18.78
C ARG A 39 0.35 -6.73 17.98
N GLY A 40 0.34 -6.59 16.66
CA GLY A 40 -0.67 -7.22 15.80
C GLY A 40 -2.00 -6.48 15.86
N VAL A 41 -3.00 -6.99 15.14
CA VAL A 41 -4.30 -6.30 14.94
C VAL A 41 -5.35 -6.66 15.98
N ASP A 42 -5.23 -7.81 16.64
CA ASP A 42 -6.25 -8.35 17.55
C ASP A 42 -6.04 -8.01 19.02
N VAL A 43 -4.83 -7.59 19.40
CA VAL A 43 -4.44 -7.38 20.81
C VAL A 43 -4.69 -5.96 21.31
N PRO A 44 -4.44 -4.89 20.52
CA PRO A 44 -4.53 -3.52 21.00
C PRO A 44 -5.95 -3.11 21.40
N VAL A 45 -6.02 -2.27 22.44
CA VAL A 45 -7.25 -1.64 22.91
C VAL A 45 -7.19 -0.13 22.68
N ILE A 46 -8.34 0.55 22.69
CA ILE A 46 -8.44 1.99 22.38
C ILE A 46 -7.44 2.85 23.18
N ASP A 47 -7.16 2.49 24.43
CA ASP A 47 -6.23 3.24 25.29
C ASP A 47 -4.76 3.19 24.80
N ASP A 48 -4.38 2.13 24.06
CA ASP A 48 -3.06 2.05 23.46
C ASP A 48 -2.89 3.13 22.37
N PHE A 49 -3.92 3.33 21.55
CA PHE A 49 -3.91 4.34 20.48
C PHE A 49 -4.02 5.76 21.03
N ILE A 50 -4.80 5.99 22.09
CA ILE A 50 -4.88 7.27 22.78
C ILE A 50 -3.51 7.66 23.33
N ARG A 51 -2.84 6.72 24.02
CA ARG A 51 -1.51 6.91 24.59
C ARG A 51 -0.47 7.22 23.51
N GLU A 52 -0.44 6.44 22.43
CA GLU A 52 0.54 6.60 21.37
C GLU A 52 0.30 7.89 20.56
N SER A 53 -0.95 8.21 20.24
CA SER A 53 -1.29 9.42 19.47
C SER A 53 -1.24 10.72 20.28
N GLY A 54 -1.26 10.63 21.63
CA GLY A 54 -1.27 11.80 22.52
C GLY A 54 -2.55 12.64 22.41
N VAL A 55 -3.67 12.09 21.90
CA VAL A 55 -4.97 12.77 21.90
C VAL A 55 -5.74 12.46 23.16
N SER A 56 -6.72 13.33 23.54
CA SER A 56 -7.65 12.98 24.61
C SER A 56 -8.62 11.89 24.17
N ARG A 57 -9.17 11.14 25.14
CA ARG A 57 -10.21 10.13 24.88
C ARG A 57 -11.40 10.71 24.10
N GLY A 58 -11.90 11.89 24.49
CA GLY A 58 -12.97 12.58 23.76
C GLY A 58 -12.58 12.94 22.32
N THR A 59 -11.33 13.38 22.12
CA THR A 59 -10.81 13.65 20.77
C THR A 59 -10.79 12.37 19.95
N PHE A 60 -10.31 11.25 20.49
CA PHE A 60 -10.26 9.96 19.79
C PHE A 60 -11.67 9.56 19.29
N TYR A 61 -12.67 9.55 20.18
CA TYR A 61 -14.03 9.15 19.83
C TYR A 61 -14.75 10.09 18.84
N ASN A 62 -14.24 11.29 18.61
CA ASN A 62 -14.71 12.16 17.53
C ASN A 62 -14.30 11.69 16.14
N TYR A 63 -13.33 10.76 16.05
CA TYR A 63 -12.80 10.22 14.78
C TYR A 63 -13.15 8.75 14.61
N PHE A 64 -12.95 7.94 15.65
CA PHE A 64 -13.07 6.47 15.56
C PHE A 64 -13.86 5.92 16.75
N ARG A 65 -14.84 5.06 16.44
CA ARG A 65 -15.74 4.46 17.45
C ARG A 65 -15.24 3.11 17.96
N SER A 66 -14.36 2.45 17.19
CA SER A 66 -13.83 1.12 17.51
C SER A 66 -12.41 0.96 16.99
N VAL A 67 -11.70 -0.07 17.49
CA VAL A 67 -10.40 -0.49 16.98
C VAL A 67 -10.50 -0.94 15.53
N HIS A 68 -11.59 -1.60 15.15
CA HIS A 68 -11.83 -2.07 13.78
C HIS A 68 -11.97 -0.90 12.80
N GLU A 69 -12.78 0.11 13.13
CA GLU A 69 -12.91 1.33 12.31
C GLU A 69 -11.55 2.06 12.15
N LEU A 70 -10.74 2.09 13.21
CA LEU A 70 -9.39 2.64 13.14
C LEU A 70 -8.46 1.79 12.27
N LEU A 71 -8.54 0.46 12.34
CA LEU A 71 -7.76 -0.44 11.50
C LEU A 71 -8.08 -0.23 10.02
N ASP A 72 -9.38 -0.21 9.66
CA ASP A 72 -9.83 0.04 8.30
C ASP A 72 -9.29 1.36 7.76
N ALA A 73 -9.43 2.44 8.53
CA ALA A 73 -8.93 3.75 8.16
C ALA A 73 -7.39 3.78 8.03
N THR A 74 -6.69 3.02 8.89
CA THR A 74 -5.23 2.92 8.85
C THR A 74 -4.77 2.19 7.58
N ILE A 75 -5.38 1.05 7.26
CA ILE A 75 -5.11 0.29 6.04
C ILE A 75 -5.35 1.18 4.81
N GLU A 76 -6.52 1.80 4.71
CA GLU A 76 -6.87 2.63 3.55
C GLU A 76 -5.94 3.83 3.41
N LEU A 77 -5.60 4.55 4.48
CA LEU A 77 -4.74 5.72 4.39
C LEU A 77 -3.31 5.34 3.97
N ILE A 78 -2.72 4.33 4.60
CA ILE A 78 -1.35 3.89 4.32
C ILE A 78 -1.24 3.33 2.90
N LEU A 79 -2.17 2.46 2.50
CA LEU A 79 -2.14 1.88 1.15
C LEU A 79 -2.45 2.91 0.06
N ASN A 80 -3.38 3.84 0.29
CA ASN A 80 -3.68 4.90 -0.68
C ASN A 80 -2.47 5.83 -0.87
N GLU A 81 -1.76 6.20 0.19
CA GLU A 81 -0.56 7.03 0.11
C GLU A 81 0.57 6.27 -0.63
N THR A 82 0.80 5.00 -0.26
CA THR A 82 1.79 4.15 -0.91
C THR A 82 1.46 3.95 -2.39
N ASN A 83 0.20 3.62 -2.73
CA ASN A 83 -0.24 3.48 -4.11
C ASN A 83 -0.05 4.77 -4.91
N ARG A 84 -0.40 5.92 -4.35
CA ARG A 84 -0.25 7.22 -5.01
C ARG A 84 1.22 7.49 -5.36
N GLN A 85 2.15 7.21 -4.45
CA GLN A 85 3.59 7.36 -4.69
C GLN A 85 4.07 6.39 -5.77
N ILE A 86 3.66 5.12 -5.71
CA ILE A 86 3.99 4.11 -6.70
C ILE A 86 3.44 4.51 -8.08
N GLU A 87 2.19 4.95 -8.19
CA GLU A 87 1.59 5.38 -9.45
C GLU A 87 2.32 6.57 -10.09
N GLN A 88 2.84 7.49 -9.28
CA GLN A 88 3.68 8.58 -9.77
C GLN A 88 4.98 8.07 -10.39
N LEU A 89 5.62 7.09 -9.77
CA LEU A 89 6.85 6.46 -10.26
C LEU A 89 6.60 5.56 -11.47
N LEU A 90 5.41 4.97 -11.59
CA LEU A 90 4.99 4.15 -12.74
C LEU A 90 4.52 4.98 -13.95
N ASN A 91 4.57 6.31 -13.86
CA ASN A 91 4.17 7.16 -14.98
C ASN A 91 5.08 6.90 -16.20
N GLY A 92 4.45 6.54 -17.34
CA GLY A 92 5.17 6.16 -18.56
C GLY A 92 5.50 4.65 -18.68
N VAL A 93 5.34 3.85 -17.63
CA VAL A 93 5.49 2.39 -17.70
C VAL A 93 4.18 1.79 -18.26
N THR A 94 4.24 1.29 -19.50
CA THR A 94 3.05 0.78 -20.24
C THR A 94 2.94 -0.74 -20.26
N GLY A 95 4.05 -1.46 -20.17
CA GLY A 95 4.08 -2.92 -20.16
C GLY A 95 3.47 -3.51 -18.90
N PRO A 96 2.48 -4.43 -18.99
CA PRO A 96 1.81 -4.98 -17.81
C PRO A 96 2.75 -5.72 -16.85
N ALA A 97 3.72 -6.49 -17.36
CA ALA A 97 4.70 -7.20 -16.54
C ALA A 97 5.68 -6.25 -15.85
N GLU A 98 6.18 -5.25 -16.58
CA GLU A 98 7.07 -4.21 -16.05
C GLU A 98 6.38 -3.41 -14.96
N ARG A 99 5.13 -3.01 -15.19
CA ARG A 99 4.33 -2.26 -14.22
C ARG A 99 4.10 -3.07 -12.94
N MET A 100 3.68 -4.35 -13.08
CA MET A 100 3.48 -5.24 -11.94
C MET A 100 4.78 -5.43 -11.14
N ALA A 101 5.87 -5.77 -11.81
CA ALA A 101 7.16 -6.01 -11.15
C ALA A 101 7.69 -4.76 -10.44
N THR A 102 7.61 -3.60 -11.10
CA THR A 102 8.04 -2.33 -10.51
C THR A 102 7.21 -1.99 -9.26
N ALA A 103 5.87 -2.14 -9.32
CA ALA A 103 5.01 -1.93 -8.17
C ALA A 103 5.37 -2.85 -7.00
N LEU A 104 5.57 -4.16 -7.26
CA LEU A 104 5.98 -5.14 -6.25
C LEU A 104 7.33 -4.78 -5.61
N CYS A 105 8.33 -4.41 -6.43
CA CYS A 105 9.63 -3.98 -5.94
C CYS A 105 9.52 -2.72 -5.06
N LEU A 106 8.75 -1.71 -5.48
CA LEU A 106 8.58 -0.46 -4.72
C LEU A 106 7.89 -0.71 -3.36
N TYR A 107 6.88 -1.57 -3.32
CA TYR A 107 6.25 -1.98 -2.06
C TYR A 107 7.25 -2.65 -1.12
N LEU A 108 8.03 -3.60 -1.61
CA LEU A 108 9.03 -4.32 -0.81
C LEU A 108 10.16 -3.40 -0.36
N ARG A 109 10.62 -2.48 -1.22
CA ARG A 109 11.63 -1.46 -0.85
C ARG A 109 11.16 -0.53 0.25
N ASN A 110 9.88 -0.16 0.27
CA ASN A 110 9.31 0.58 1.39
C ASN A 110 9.45 -0.23 2.70
N GLY A 111 9.14 -1.52 2.68
CA GLY A 111 9.34 -2.39 3.84
C GLY A 111 10.80 -2.56 4.25
N LEU A 112 11.74 -2.66 3.30
CA LEU A 112 13.17 -2.75 3.56
C LEU A 112 13.76 -1.48 4.18
N ARG A 113 13.19 -0.32 3.83
CA ARG A 113 13.57 1.01 4.39
C ARG A 113 12.91 1.30 5.73
N ASP A 114 11.67 0.85 5.89
CA ASP A 114 10.84 1.09 7.07
C ASP A 114 10.32 -0.23 7.65
N ARG A 115 10.97 -0.68 8.71
CA ARG A 115 10.60 -1.94 9.40
C ARG A 115 9.21 -1.88 10.01
N GLU A 116 8.75 -0.71 10.50
CA GLU A 116 7.42 -0.52 11.05
C GLU A 116 6.36 -0.73 9.96
N PHE A 117 6.59 -0.17 8.76
CA PHE A 117 5.76 -0.43 7.60
C PHE A 117 5.72 -1.94 7.26
N ALA A 118 6.87 -2.63 7.24
CA ALA A 118 6.90 -4.06 6.96
C ALA A 118 6.14 -4.89 8.00
N GLN A 119 6.28 -4.55 9.30
CA GLN A 119 5.54 -5.21 10.39
C GLN A 119 4.04 -4.98 10.26
N PHE A 120 3.62 -3.76 9.95
CA PHE A 120 2.21 -3.44 9.70
C PHE A 120 1.66 -4.23 8.51
N MET A 121 2.37 -4.24 7.37
CA MET A 121 1.97 -4.99 6.18
C MET A 121 1.88 -6.50 6.44
N ALA A 122 2.78 -7.05 7.27
CA ALA A 122 2.76 -8.45 7.68
C ALA A 122 1.57 -8.80 8.59
N ALA A 123 1.14 -7.84 9.41
CA ALA A 123 0.05 -8.02 10.38
C ALA A 123 -1.36 -7.81 9.80
N MET A 124 -1.49 -7.14 8.64
CA MET A 124 -2.78 -6.85 8.03
C MET A 124 -3.56 -8.12 7.70
N PRO A 125 -4.84 -8.24 8.11
CA PRO A 125 -5.68 -9.40 7.80
C PRO A 125 -6.23 -9.37 6.36
N TYR A 126 -6.22 -8.21 5.72
CA TYR A 126 -6.69 -7.97 4.35
C TYR A 126 -6.03 -6.70 3.79
N ILE A 127 -6.15 -6.51 2.49
CA ILE A 127 -5.80 -5.24 1.83
C ILE A 127 -7.07 -4.40 1.64
N GLY A 128 -6.93 -3.08 1.68
CA GLY A 128 -8.05 -2.16 1.43
C GLY A 128 -8.60 -2.28 0.00
N ASP A 129 -9.83 -1.82 -0.17
CA ASP A 129 -10.55 -1.93 -1.46
C ASP A 129 -9.84 -1.23 -2.61
N SER A 130 -9.16 -0.11 -2.35
CA SER A 130 -8.40 0.62 -3.35
C SER A 130 -7.24 -0.21 -3.90
N ALA A 131 -6.43 -0.80 -3.03
CA ALA A 131 -5.29 -1.64 -3.42
C ALA A 131 -5.76 -2.92 -4.15
N ARG A 132 -6.85 -3.54 -3.70
CA ARG A 132 -7.45 -4.70 -4.37
C ARG A 132 -7.91 -4.36 -5.78
N ARG A 133 -8.59 -3.22 -5.98
CA ARG A 133 -9.01 -2.76 -7.31
C ARG A 133 -7.82 -2.50 -8.25
N SER A 134 -6.74 -1.90 -7.72
CA SER A 134 -5.51 -1.64 -8.47
C SER A 134 -4.88 -2.97 -8.95
N LEU A 135 -4.70 -3.93 -8.04
CA LEU A 135 -4.16 -5.26 -8.37
C LEU A 135 -5.04 -5.99 -9.41
N ALA A 136 -6.35 -6.02 -9.21
CA ALA A 136 -7.29 -6.64 -10.16
C ALA A 136 -7.20 -6.01 -11.55
N SER A 137 -7.05 -4.67 -11.63
CA SER A 137 -6.87 -3.95 -12.89
C SER A 137 -5.57 -4.35 -13.59
N ASP A 138 -4.46 -4.44 -12.85
CA ASP A 138 -3.16 -4.83 -13.40
C ASP A 138 -3.16 -6.28 -13.91
N LEU A 139 -3.75 -7.21 -13.14
CA LEU A 139 -3.93 -8.60 -13.55
C LEU A 139 -4.75 -8.72 -14.83
N MET A 140 -5.89 -8.01 -14.92
CA MET A 140 -6.73 -8.02 -16.12
C MET A 140 -6.02 -7.42 -17.34
N ARG A 141 -5.24 -6.36 -17.16
CA ARG A 141 -4.44 -5.78 -18.27
C ARG A 141 -3.41 -6.78 -18.79
N GLY A 142 -2.68 -7.44 -17.89
CA GLY A 142 -1.69 -8.45 -18.27
C GLY A 142 -2.31 -9.66 -18.96
N GLN A 143 -3.48 -10.12 -18.52
CA GLN A 143 -4.21 -11.21 -19.15
C GLN A 143 -4.70 -10.84 -20.55
N ARG A 144 -5.28 -9.65 -20.74
CA ARG A 144 -5.72 -9.15 -22.04
C ARG A 144 -4.57 -8.98 -23.04
N ALA A 145 -3.39 -8.61 -22.54
CA ALA A 145 -2.18 -8.49 -23.34
C ALA A 145 -1.49 -9.84 -23.63
N GLY A 146 -2.01 -10.96 -23.11
CA GLY A 146 -1.40 -12.28 -23.23
C GLY A 146 -0.08 -12.45 -22.45
N VAL A 147 0.25 -11.51 -21.58
CA VAL A 147 1.48 -11.52 -20.76
C VAL A 147 1.30 -12.36 -19.50
N PHE A 148 0.08 -12.39 -18.93
CA PHE A 148 -0.28 -13.25 -17.81
C PHE A 148 -1.23 -14.36 -18.27
N VAL A 149 -0.95 -15.59 -17.83
CA VAL A 149 -1.74 -16.78 -18.14
C VAL A 149 -2.04 -17.51 -16.83
N TYR A 150 -3.22 -17.28 -16.27
CA TYR A 150 -3.66 -17.89 -15.00
C TYR A 150 -5.09 -18.45 -15.14
N ALA A 151 -5.43 -19.45 -14.33
CA ALA A 151 -6.70 -20.16 -14.40
C ALA A 151 -7.88 -19.32 -13.86
N SER A 152 -7.70 -18.63 -12.74
CA SER A 152 -8.69 -17.73 -12.17
C SER A 152 -8.02 -16.48 -11.60
N ARG A 153 -8.75 -15.36 -11.64
CA ARG A 153 -8.27 -14.09 -11.09
C ARG A 153 -8.08 -14.16 -9.58
N GLU A 154 -8.99 -14.85 -8.90
CA GLU A 154 -8.94 -15.01 -7.43
C GLU A 154 -7.63 -15.69 -7.01
N ILE A 155 -7.25 -16.77 -7.69
CA ILE A 155 -5.98 -17.49 -7.43
C ILE A 155 -4.77 -16.62 -7.77
N ALA A 156 -4.85 -15.82 -8.84
CA ALA A 156 -3.78 -14.87 -9.18
C ALA A 156 -3.64 -13.76 -8.13
N GLU A 157 -4.75 -13.22 -7.62
CA GLU A 157 -4.76 -12.27 -6.50
C GLU A 157 -4.14 -12.91 -5.24
N ASP A 158 -4.58 -14.12 -4.86
CA ASP A 158 -4.06 -14.84 -3.69
C ASP A 158 -2.57 -15.17 -3.82
N LEU A 159 -2.09 -15.54 -5.01
CA LEU A 159 -0.67 -15.74 -5.28
C LEU A 159 0.14 -14.46 -4.99
N VAL A 160 -0.30 -13.34 -5.53
CA VAL A 160 0.40 -12.06 -5.33
C VAL A 160 0.34 -11.65 -3.87
N LEU A 161 -0.85 -11.58 -3.29
CA LEU A 161 -1.07 -11.06 -1.93
C LEU A 161 -0.43 -11.96 -0.88
N GLY A 162 -0.59 -13.28 -0.98
CA GLY A 162 0.00 -14.23 -0.04
C GLY A 162 1.53 -14.21 -0.09
N THR A 163 2.11 -14.12 -1.30
CA THR A 163 3.55 -13.99 -1.45
C THR A 163 4.06 -12.68 -0.85
N MET A 164 3.41 -11.55 -1.15
CA MET A 164 3.79 -10.24 -0.62
C MET A 164 3.70 -10.20 0.91
N GLN A 165 2.62 -10.73 1.49
CA GLN A 165 2.46 -10.79 2.95
C GLN A 165 3.57 -11.59 3.61
N GLN A 166 3.92 -12.77 3.04
CA GLN A 166 5.02 -13.58 3.55
C GLN A 166 6.37 -12.89 3.40
N CYS A 167 6.58 -12.12 2.32
CA CYS A 167 7.79 -11.31 2.13
C CYS A 167 7.88 -10.18 3.18
N PHE A 168 6.79 -9.48 3.47
CA PHE A 168 6.78 -8.47 4.54
C PHE A 168 7.07 -9.07 5.91
N ARG A 169 6.52 -10.26 6.22
CA ARG A 169 6.85 -10.99 7.45
C ARG A 169 8.35 -11.30 7.53
N ARG A 170 8.94 -11.79 6.45
CA ARG A 170 10.39 -12.05 6.38
C ARG A 170 11.21 -10.77 6.59
N ILE A 171 10.84 -9.66 5.96
CA ILE A 171 11.51 -8.34 6.15
C ILE A 171 11.38 -7.88 7.61
N ALA A 172 10.21 -8.06 8.22
CA ALA A 172 9.96 -7.70 9.61
C ALA A 172 10.82 -8.50 10.60
N GLU A 173 11.15 -9.77 10.29
CA GLU A 173 11.89 -10.69 11.15
C GLU A 173 13.40 -10.67 10.90
N SER A 174 13.83 -10.42 9.66
CA SER A 174 15.23 -10.54 9.24
C SER A 174 15.58 -9.53 8.14
N THR A 175 16.87 -9.41 7.82
CA THR A 175 17.33 -8.65 6.65
C THR A 175 17.50 -9.61 5.47
N PRO A 176 16.68 -9.55 4.43
CA PRO A 176 16.86 -10.38 3.23
C PRO A 176 18.15 -10.04 2.48
N SER A 177 18.56 -10.94 1.57
CA SER A 177 19.69 -10.73 0.68
C SER A 177 19.46 -9.59 -0.31
N ASP A 178 20.52 -9.02 -0.84
CA ASP A 178 20.46 -8.02 -1.90
C ASP A 178 19.69 -8.56 -3.12
N GLY A 179 18.83 -7.72 -3.69
CA GLY A 179 17.98 -8.09 -4.83
C GLY A 179 16.75 -8.91 -4.49
N PHE A 180 16.48 -9.13 -3.21
CA PHE A 180 15.31 -9.89 -2.74
C PHE A 180 14.00 -9.47 -3.41
N GLU A 181 13.75 -8.17 -3.52
CA GLU A 181 12.52 -7.63 -4.13
C GLU A 181 12.41 -7.98 -5.62
N ARG A 182 13.54 -8.05 -6.35
CA ARG A 182 13.57 -8.44 -7.78
C ARG A 182 13.32 -9.94 -7.94
N ASP A 183 13.90 -10.75 -7.08
CA ASP A 183 13.67 -12.21 -7.08
C ASP A 183 12.22 -12.54 -6.78
N VAL A 184 11.60 -11.81 -5.84
CA VAL A 184 10.17 -11.94 -5.54
C VAL A 184 9.32 -11.53 -6.74
N ALA A 185 9.61 -10.40 -7.37
CA ALA A 185 8.87 -9.94 -8.55
C ALA A 185 8.96 -10.95 -9.71
N ALA A 186 10.17 -11.46 -10.00
CA ALA A 186 10.38 -12.49 -11.02
C ALA A 186 9.63 -13.79 -10.70
N THR A 187 9.57 -14.17 -9.42
CA THR A 187 8.85 -15.37 -8.96
C THR A 187 7.34 -15.21 -9.13
N ILE A 188 6.79 -14.05 -8.76
CA ILE A 188 5.37 -13.74 -8.94
C ILE A 188 5.02 -13.72 -10.43
N LEU A 189 5.79 -13.05 -11.29
CA LEU A 189 5.57 -13.04 -12.73
C LEU A 189 5.55 -14.44 -13.33
N ARG A 190 6.46 -15.32 -12.90
CA ARG A 190 6.47 -16.72 -13.31
C ARG A 190 5.21 -17.46 -12.86
N GLY A 191 4.78 -17.25 -11.62
CA GLY A 191 3.52 -17.80 -11.09
C GLY A 191 2.28 -17.29 -11.81
N LEU A 192 2.33 -16.06 -12.36
CA LEU A 192 1.28 -15.50 -13.22
C LEU A 192 1.37 -15.99 -14.67
N GLY A 193 2.31 -16.87 -15.02
CA GLY A 193 2.43 -17.49 -16.33
C GLY A 193 3.15 -16.62 -17.36
N SER A 194 3.93 -15.62 -16.95
CA SER A 194 4.78 -14.85 -17.86
C SER A 194 5.89 -15.71 -18.43
N SER A 195 6.26 -15.48 -19.71
CA SER A 195 7.36 -16.19 -20.35
C SER A 195 8.73 -15.80 -19.75
N ASN A 196 9.72 -16.68 -19.88
CA ASN A 196 11.08 -16.39 -19.42
C ASN A 196 11.68 -15.15 -20.10
N GLU A 197 11.33 -14.88 -21.37
CA GLU A 197 11.78 -13.71 -22.10
C GLU A 197 11.23 -12.41 -21.48
N VAL A 198 9.94 -12.39 -21.13
CA VAL A 198 9.31 -11.25 -20.45
C VAL A 198 9.98 -11.04 -19.10
N ILE A 199 10.19 -12.11 -18.31
CA ILE A 199 10.81 -12.02 -16.99
C ILE A 199 12.24 -11.49 -17.09
N ALA A 200 13.04 -11.96 -18.05
CA ALA A 200 14.42 -11.49 -18.26
C ALA A 200 14.44 -9.99 -18.60
N SER A 201 13.62 -9.56 -19.57
CA SER A 201 13.51 -8.15 -19.97
C SER A 201 13.13 -7.24 -18.80
N VAL A 202 12.13 -7.65 -18.00
CA VAL A 202 11.71 -6.89 -16.81
C VAL A 202 12.83 -6.83 -15.77
N SER A 203 13.54 -7.94 -15.55
CA SER A 203 14.65 -7.99 -14.57
C SER A 203 15.82 -7.08 -14.97
N GLU A 204 16.15 -6.99 -16.24
CA GLU A 204 17.16 -6.05 -16.77
C GLU A 204 16.71 -4.59 -16.57
N GLY A 205 15.45 -4.29 -16.86
CA GLY A 205 14.88 -2.95 -16.62
C GLY A 205 14.93 -2.54 -15.16
N LEU A 206 14.61 -3.45 -14.24
CA LEU A 206 14.65 -3.18 -12.79
C LEU A 206 16.07 -2.94 -12.25
N GLN A 207 17.12 -3.56 -12.86
CA GLN A 207 18.52 -3.30 -12.48
C GLN A 207 18.95 -1.87 -12.81
N GLN A 208 18.37 -1.24 -13.84
CA GLN A 208 18.67 0.14 -14.19
C GLN A 208 18.09 1.15 -13.17
N TRP A 209 17.04 0.75 -12.44
CA TRP A 209 16.43 1.55 -11.37
C TRP A 209 17.23 1.56 -10.05
N ASP A 210 18.25 0.70 -9.93
CA ASP A 210 19.10 0.64 -8.73
C ASP A 210 20.27 1.65 -8.77
N ARG A 211 20.34 2.52 -9.78
CA ARG A 211 21.37 3.55 -9.82
C ARG A 211 21.05 4.64 -8.78
N PRO A 212 22.07 5.09 -8.00
CA PRO A 212 21.87 5.98 -6.85
C PRO A 212 21.32 7.38 -7.17
N ASP A 213 21.17 7.74 -8.44
CA ASP A 213 20.85 9.10 -8.88
C ASP A 213 19.36 9.35 -9.15
N ASP A 214 18.45 8.38 -8.96
CA ASP A 214 17.03 8.47 -9.32
C ASP A 214 16.04 8.41 -8.13
N VAL A 215 16.45 8.78 -6.90
CA VAL A 215 15.52 8.89 -5.75
C VAL A 215 15.75 10.15 -4.93
#